data_43ec3046bba1b763566407c85d1694db
#
_entry.id   43ec3046bba1b763566407c85d1694db
#
_cell.length_a   1.000
_cell.length_b   1.000
_cell.length_c   1.000
_cell.angle_alpha   90.00
_cell.angle_beta   90.00
_cell.angle_gamma   90.00
#
_symmetry.space_group_name_H-M   'P 1'
#
loop_
_entity.id
_entity.type
_entity.pdbx_description
1 polymer ?
#
loop_
_entity_poly.entity_id
_entity_poly.type
_entity_poly.pdbx_seq_one_letter_code
_entity_poly.pdbx_strand_id
1 'polypeptide(L)'
;LDKLGLQMPTTWDELENVLDAFKTQDPNGNGKADEVPMNIRSLGFGLWSPLALMNSEGVVTSFMGGGASEQGYYVDNGRVKSYYTSDALKDVVSYLHGLMAKGLIPKDVLTRDASQYTSQTVSDGKTALTGVSFGWSNYAEYGNALGDQYVTLPPLKKDASTPDSQVKWDYSQDACRWAYSGSGLTVNPNAANQDAIY
;
A
#
# COMPACT_ATOMS: atom_id res chain seq x y z
N LEU A 1 10.28 -6.10 -13.22
CA LEU A 1 9.44 -6.87 -14.14
C LEU A 1 10.19 -7.12 -15.43
N ASP A 2 10.64 -6.10 -16.14
CA ASP A 2 11.25 -6.17 -17.46
C ASP A 2 12.43 -7.16 -17.55
N LYS A 3 13.35 -7.13 -16.57
CA LYS A 3 14.48 -8.07 -16.52
C LYS A 3 14.06 -9.54 -16.48
N LEU A 4 12.90 -9.83 -15.89
CA LEU A 4 12.36 -11.18 -15.76
C LEU A 4 11.34 -11.51 -16.85
N GLY A 5 11.05 -10.59 -17.76
CA GLY A 5 10.02 -10.77 -18.80
C GLY A 5 8.60 -10.87 -18.26
N LEU A 6 8.35 -10.35 -17.07
CA LEU A 6 7.04 -10.42 -16.42
C LEU A 6 6.16 -9.23 -16.80
N GLN A 7 4.88 -9.50 -16.95
CA GLN A 7 3.87 -8.46 -17.15
C GLN A 7 3.47 -7.81 -15.82
N MET A 8 2.90 -6.59 -15.89
CA MET A 8 2.30 -5.93 -14.74
C MET A 8 1.12 -6.76 -14.23
N PRO A 9 1.09 -7.18 -12.97
CA PRO A 9 -0.02 -7.96 -12.43
C PRO A 9 -1.30 -7.13 -12.35
N THR A 10 -2.42 -7.76 -12.62
CA THR A 10 -3.77 -7.18 -12.57
C THR A 10 -4.68 -7.87 -11.56
N THR A 11 -4.27 -9.02 -11.05
CA THR A 11 -4.99 -9.80 -10.05
C THR A 11 -4.07 -10.19 -8.88
N TRP A 12 -4.67 -10.66 -7.78
CA TRP A 12 -3.90 -11.15 -6.63
C TRP A 12 -3.04 -12.37 -6.97
N ASP A 13 -3.56 -13.29 -7.79
CA ASP A 13 -2.80 -14.48 -8.22
C ASP A 13 -1.62 -14.08 -9.11
N GLU A 14 -1.81 -13.13 -10.02
CA GLU A 14 -0.71 -12.61 -10.84
C GLU A 14 0.33 -11.89 -10.00
N LEU A 15 -0.09 -11.13 -8.98
CA LEU A 15 0.84 -10.52 -8.03
C LEU A 15 1.64 -11.60 -7.29
N GLU A 16 1.00 -12.67 -6.82
CA GLU A 16 1.69 -13.76 -6.15
C GLU A 16 2.75 -14.40 -7.06
N ASN A 17 2.43 -14.63 -8.33
CA ASN A 17 3.39 -15.16 -9.31
C ASN A 17 4.59 -14.24 -9.51
N VAL A 18 4.37 -12.92 -9.54
CA VAL A 18 5.45 -11.92 -9.60
C VAL A 18 6.33 -11.97 -8.36
N LEU A 19 5.72 -12.07 -7.18
CA LEU A 19 6.45 -12.16 -5.92
C LEU A 19 7.30 -13.44 -5.83
N ASP A 20 6.78 -14.57 -6.31
CA ASP A 20 7.51 -15.82 -6.35
C ASP A 20 8.71 -15.76 -7.31
N ALA A 21 8.52 -15.13 -8.47
CA ALA A 21 9.61 -14.87 -9.40
C ALA A 21 10.68 -13.93 -8.78
N PHE A 22 10.30 -12.91 -8.06
CA PHE A 22 11.25 -12.04 -7.34
C PHE A 22 12.05 -12.81 -6.29
N LYS A 23 11.41 -13.74 -5.58
CA LYS A 23 12.10 -14.59 -4.59
C LYS A 23 13.12 -15.54 -5.20
N THR A 24 12.87 -16.03 -6.42
CA THR A 24 13.58 -17.17 -6.97
C THR A 24 14.56 -16.86 -8.11
N GLN A 25 14.48 -15.64 -8.71
CA GLN A 25 15.17 -15.34 -9.96
C GLN A 25 16.15 -14.14 -9.89
N ASP A 26 16.55 -13.70 -8.69
CA ASP A 26 17.55 -12.61 -8.51
C ASP A 26 17.29 -11.38 -9.40
N PRO A 27 16.15 -10.65 -9.24
CA PRO A 27 15.80 -9.51 -10.07
C PRO A 27 16.79 -8.33 -9.96
N ASN A 28 17.48 -8.18 -8.82
CA ASN A 28 18.49 -7.15 -8.64
C ASN A 28 19.84 -7.51 -9.29
N GLY A 29 20.08 -8.80 -9.56
CA GLY A 29 21.25 -9.29 -10.28
C GLY A 29 22.54 -9.28 -9.46
N ASN A 30 22.44 -9.34 -8.13
CA ASN A 30 23.58 -9.31 -7.24
C ASN A 30 24.18 -10.69 -6.92
N GLY A 31 23.57 -11.76 -7.41
CA GLY A 31 24.00 -13.16 -7.23
C GLY A 31 23.74 -13.71 -5.84
N LYS A 32 22.85 -13.08 -5.05
CA LYS A 32 22.47 -13.49 -3.71
C LYS A 32 20.98 -13.76 -3.64
N ALA A 33 20.56 -14.66 -2.77
CA ALA A 33 19.15 -14.91 -2.47
C ALA A 33 18.73 -14.04 -1.26
N ASP A 34 18.74 -12.73 -1.45
CA ASP A 34 18.49 -11.74 -0.40
C ASP A 34 17.25 -10.86 -0.70
N GLU A 35 16.49 -11.23 -1.71
CA GLU A 35 15.26 -10.53 -2.08
C GLU A 35 14.19 -10.63 -1.00
N VAL A 36 13.49 -9.50 -0.83
CA VAL A 36 12.27 -9.38 -0.04
C VAL A 36 11.10 -9.14 -1.00
N PRO A 37 10.38 -10.21 -1.43
CA PRO A 37 9.39 -10.06 -2.49
C PRO A 37 8.34 -9.00 -2.20
N MET A 38 7.72 -9.02 -1.01
CA MET A 38 6.82 -7.97 -0.54
C MET A 38 7.25 -7.48 0.85
N ASN A 39 7.54 -6.21 0.97
CA ASN A 39 7.87 -5.57 2.24
C ASN A 39 6.70 -4.74 2.76
N ILE A 40 6.36 -4.87 4.04
CA ILE A 40 5.22 -4.21 4.67
C ILE A 40 5.71 -3.38 5.84
N ARG A 41 5.41 -2.08 5.84
CA ARG A 41 5.75 -1.16 6.94
C ARG A 41 4.74 -1.22 8.09
N SER A 42 3.46 -1.33 7.74
CA SER A 42 2.37 -1.31 8.71
C SER A 42 1.14 -2.06 8.19
N LEU A 43 0.25 -2.45 9.10
CA LEU A 43 -1.03 -3.09 8.79
C LEU A 43 -2.21 -2.23 9.24
N GLY A 44 -2.13 -0.93 9.05
CA GLY A 44 -3.26 0.00 9.29
C GLY A 44 -4.23 0.09 8.11
N PHE A 45 -5.41 0.64 8.33
CA PHE A 45 -6.41 0.91 7.28
C PHE A 45 -6.07 2.17 6.49
N GLY A 46 -4.85 2.28 6.02
CA GLY A 46 -4.37 3.40 5.22
C GLY A 46 -3.76 2.96 3.90
N LEU A 47 -3.46 3.94 3.04
CA LEU A 47 -2.87 3.71 1.73
C LEU A 47 -1.52 2.97 1.78
N TRP A 48 -0.77 3.12 2.87
CA TRP A 48 0.58 2.54 3.02
C TRP A 48 0.58 1.15 3.63
N SER A 49 -0.50 0.45 3.47
CA SER A 49 -0.73 -0.86 4.02
C SER A 49 -1.31 -1.80 2.97
N PRO A 50 -0.98 -3.09 2.99
CA PRO A 50 -1.58 -4.08 2.11
C PRO A 50 -3.09 -4.26 2.35
N LEU A 51 -3.64 -3.75 3.44
CA LEU A 51 -5.10 -3.72 3.64
C LEU A 51 -5.82 -2.84 2.61
N ALA A 52 -5.10 -1.98 1.88
CA ALA A 52 -5.62 -1.30 0.69
C ALA A 52 -6.14 -2.28 -0.39
N LEU A 53 -5.69 -3.54 -0.40
CA LEU A 53 -6.21 -4.60 -1.28
C LEU A 53 -7.70 -4.89 -1.07
N MET A 54 -8.31 -4.46 0.03
CA MET A 54 -9.77 -4.49 0.21
C MET A 54 -10.52 -3.72 -0.90
N ASN A 55 -9.82 -2.82 -1.58
CA ASN A 55 -10.33 -2.10 -2.75
C ASN A 55 -10.78 -3.04 -3.88
N SER A 56 -10.15 -4.20 -4.02
CA SER A 56 -10.53 -5.25 -4.98
C SER A 56 -11.95 -5.78 -4.76
N GLU A 57 -12.46 -5.64 -3.54
CA GLU A 57 -13.80 -6.05 -3.14
C GLU A 57 -14.76 -4.87 -2.90
N GLY A 58 -14.40 -3.70 -3.39
CA GLY A 58 -15.25 -2.50 -3.32
C GLY A 58 -15.23 -1.78 -1.97
N VAL A 59 -14.32 -2.15 -1.07
CA VAL A 59 -14.18 -1.53 0.25
C VAL A 59 -12.99 -0.58 0.24
N VAL A 60 -13.24 0.72 0.34
CA VAL A 60 -12.19 1.75 0.33
C VAL A 60 -11.67 1.97 1.73
N THR A 61 -10.36 1.84 1.92
CA THR A 61 -9.66 2.22 3.15
C THR A 61 -9.31 3.72 3.12
N SER A 62 -8.90 4.30 4.26
CA SER A 62 -8.51 5.70 4.32
C SER A 62 -7.24 5.99 3.51
N PHE A 63 -7.19 7.18 2.92
CA PHE A 63 -5.97 7.66 2.26
C PHE A 63 -4.80 7.85 3.24
N MET A 64 -5.04 8.46 4.39
CA MET A 64 -4.00 8.80 5.36
C MET A 64 -4.01 7.94 6.63
N GLY A 65 -4.97 7.01 6.73
CA GLY A 65 -5.13 6.21 7.94
C GLY A 65 -5.69 7.01 9.13
N GLY A 66 -6.23 8.21 8.92
CA GLY A 66 -6.74 9.05 9.99
C GLY A 66 -8.24 8.91 10.24
N GLY A 67 -8.68 9.37 11.40
CA GLY A 67 -10.10 9.45 11.75
C GLY A 67 -10.78 8.11 11.97
N ALA A 68 -12.04 8.01 11.55
CA ALA A 68 -12.87 6.83 11.78
C ALA A 68 -12.34 5.58 11.07
N SER A 69 -11.74 5.72 9.90
CA SER A 69 -11.16 4.59 9.15
C SER A 69 -9.94 4.00 9.83
N GLU A 70 -9.10 4.80 10.49
CA GLU A 70 -7.98 4.30 11.29
C GLU A 70 -8.48 3.44 12.46
N GLN A 71 -9.66 3.79 13.00
CA GLN A 71 -10.33 3.03 14.06
C GLN A 71 -11.10 1.80 13.54
N GLY A 72 -11.09 1.55 12.25
CA GLY A 72 -11.71 0.38 11.65
C GLY A 72 -13.14 0.57 11.16
N TYR A 73 -13.56 1.81 10.89
CA TYR A 73 -14.90 2.12 10.40
C TYR A 73 -14.89 2.77 9.02
N TYR A 74 -15.91 2.50 8.23
CA TYR A 74 -16.16 3.13 6.92
C TYR A 74 -17.65 3.38 6.70
N VAL A 75 -17.96 4.20 5.69
CA VAL A 75 -19.35 4.48 5.31
C VAL A 75 -19.65 3.79 3.98
N ASP A 76 -20.73 3.02 3.97
CA ASP A 76 -21.28 2.39 2.78
C ASP A 76 -22.76 2.69 2.66
N ASN A 77 -23.17 3.33 1.56
CA ASN A 77 -24.56 3.75 1.31
C ASN A 77 -25.20 4.53 2.49
N GLY A 78 -24.43 5.45 3.10
CA GLY A 78 -24.88 6.27 4.21
C GLY A 78 -24.95 5.55 5.57
N ARG A 79 -24.44 4.33 5.66
CA ARG A 79 -24.37 3.54 6.90
C ARG A 79 -22.93 3.33 7.34
N VAL A 80 -22.67 3.51 8.62
CA VAL A 80 -21.37 3.16 9.22
C VAL A 80 -21.26 1.64 9.33
N LYS A 81 -20.16 1.12 8.81
CA LYS A 81 -19.78 -0.29 8.89
C LYS A 81 -18.38 -0.42 9.49
N SER A 82 -18.05 -1.61 9.98
CA SER A 82 -16.72 -1.93 10.49
C SER A 82 -15.95 -2.77 9.49
N TYR A 83 -14.68 -2.44 9.25
CA TYR A 83 -13.75 -3.28 8.49
C TYR A 83 -13.59 -4.65 9.15
N TYR A 84 -13.50 -4.70 10.49
CA TYR A 84 -13.24 -5.92 11.25
C TYR A 84 -14.27 -7.02 11.06
N THR A 85 -15.47 -6.68 10.60
CA THR A 85 -16.55 -7.65 10.32
C THR A 85 -16.81 -7.84 8.83
N SER A 86 -15.95 -7.26 7.96
CA SER A 86 -16.10 -7.37 6.50
C SER A 86 -15.45 -8.64 5.95
N ASP A 87 -16.09 -9.25 4.96
CA ASP A 87 -15.47 -10.35 4.20
C ASP A 87 -14.21 -9.89 3.48
N ALA A 88 -14.17 -8.65 3.00
CA ALA A 88 -13.01 -8.08 2.34
C ALA A 88 -11.75 -8.10 3.24
N LEU A 89 -11.87 -7.75 4.52
CA LEU A 89 -10.73 -7.86 5.44
C LEU A 89 -10.31 -9.32 5.64
N LYS A 90 -11.27 -10.22 5.83
CA LYS A 90 -10.99 -11.65 5.99
C LYS A 90 -10.24 -12.22 4.80
N ASP A 91 -10.66 -11.87 3.60
CA ASP A 91 -10.05 -12.36 2.37
C ASP A 91 -8.64 -11.80 2.17
N VAL A 92 -8.43 -10.50 2.40
CA VAL A 92 -7.09 -9.90 2.36
C VAL A 92 -6.15 -10.51 3.41
N VAL A 93 -6.61 -10.68 4.65
CA VAL A 93 -5.79 -11.30 5.70
C VAL A 93 -5.45 -12.76 5.35
N SER A 94 -6.40 -13.50 4.77
CA SER A 94 -6.17 -14.88 4.32
C SER A 94 -5.14 -14.94 3.19
N TYR A 95 -5.22 -14.02 2.24
CA TYR A 95 -4.25 -13.88 1.16
C TYR A 95 -2.85 -13.55 1.70
N LEU A 96 -2.72 -12.52 2.55
CA LEU A 96 -1.45 -12.14 3.15
C LEU A 96 -0.84 -13.26 4.00
N HIS A 97 -1.67 -14.00 4.74
CA HIS A 97 -1.24 -15.20 5.47
C HIS A 97 -0.68 -16.27 4.52
N GLY A 98 -1.33 -16.49 3.37
CA GLY A 98 -0.84 -17.39 2.34
C GLY A 98 0.53 -16.96 1.78
N LEU A 99 0.71 -15.68 1.47
CA LEU A 99 1.99 -15.11 1.03
C LEU A 99 3.08 -15.27 2.08
N MET A 100 2.76 -15.03 3.35
CA MET A 100 3.70 -15.21 4.47
C MET A 100 4.10 -16.68 4.64
N ALA A 101 3.16 -17.60 4.53
CA ALA A 101 3.44 -19.04 4.60
C ALA A 101 4.38 -19.51 3.48
N LYS A 102 4.30 -18.91 2.30
CA LYS A 102 5.19 -19.14 1.15
C LYS A 102 6.53 -18.39 1.29
N GLY A 103 6.71 -17.57 2.31
CA GLY A 103 7.90 -16.74 2.52
C GLY A 103 8.04 -15.61 1.49
N LEU A 104 6.92 -15.12 0.95
CA LEU A 104 6.85 -13.95 0.07
C LEU A 104 6.70 -12.65 0.86
N ILE A 105 6.33 -12.74 2.13
CA ILE A 105 6.32 -11.67 3.12
C ILE A 105 7.21 -12.10 4.29
N PRO A 106 8.10 -11.24 4.80
CA PRO A 106 8.95 -11.55 5.95
C PRO A 106 8.11 -11.90 7.19
N LYS A 107 8.53 -12.91 7.95
CA LYS A 107 7.82 -13.38 9.14
C LYS A 107 7.82 -12.37 10.29
N ASP A 108 8.81 -11.50 10.33
CA ASP A 108 9.01 -10.47 11.35
C ASP A 108 8.22 -9.17 11.09
N VAL A 109 7.45 -9.11 10.01
CA VAL A 109 6.72 -7.91 9.55
C VAL A 109 5.86 -7.24 10.64
N LEU A 110 5.37 -8.02 11.61
CA LEU A 110 4.54 -7.52 12.70
C LEU A 110 5.33 -7.04 13.93
N THR A 111 6.62 -7.32 14.01
CA THR A 111 7.44 -7.10 15.21
C THR A 111 8.64 -6.18 14.97
N ARG A 112 9.00 -5.95 13.71
CA ARG A 112 10.16 -5.11 13.36
C ARG A 112 9.84 -3.62 13.46
N ASP A 113 10.89 -2.86 13.71
CA ASP A 113 10.84 -1.39 13.72
C ASP A 113 11.09 -0.77 12.32
N ALA A 114 11.01 0.55 12.25
CA ALA A 114 11.23 1.28 11.00
C ALA A 114 12.66 1.15 10.44
N SER A 115 13.67 0.97 11.30
CA SER A 115 15.06 0.79 10.88
C SER A 115 15.25 -0.56 10.21
N GLN A 116 14.68 -1.61 10.80
CA GLN A 116 14.66 -2.96 10.22
C GLN A 116 13.92 -3.00 8.90
N TYR A 117 12.77 -2.33 8.80
CA TYR A 117 12.05 -2.17 7.53
C TYR A 117 12.94 -1.53 6.45
N THR A 118 13.58 -0.42 6.77
CA THR A 118 14.42 0.32 5.82
C THR A 118 15.61 -0.52 5.36
N SER A 119 16.27 -1.25 6.26
CA SER A 119 17.40 -2.12 5.93
C SER A 119 17.04 -3.28 5.00
N GLN A 120 15.79 -3.74 5.04
CA GLN A 120 15.25 -4.76 4.14
C GLN A 120 14.70 -4.17 2.83
N THR A 121 14.61 -2.87 2.71
CA THR A 121 14.13 -2.21 1.48
C THR A 121 15.26 -1.97 0.50
N VAL A 122 16.37 -1.43 0.98
CA VAL A 122 17.54 -1.06 0.16
C VAL A 122 18.81 -1.46 0.90
N SER A 123 19.68 -2.20 0.23
CA SER A 123 21.03 -2.48 0.72
C SER A 123 22.00 -1.41 0.21
N ASP A 124 22.91 -0.95 1.07
CA ASP A 124 24.01 -0.02 0.75
C ASP A 124 23.59 1.28 0.02
N GLY A 125 22.31 1.62 0.01
CA GLY A 125 21.74 2.78 -0.69
C GLY A 125 21.72 2.66 -2.22
N LYS A 126 22.05 1.50 -2.79
CA LYS A 126 22.21 1.29 -4.24
C LYS A 126 21.56 0.03 -4.76
N THR A 127 21.36 -0.96 -3.92
CA THR A 127 20.80 -2.25 -4.32
C THR A 127 19.39 -2.37 -3.77
N ALA A 128 18.41 -2.51 -4.67
CA ALA A 128 17.03 -2.77 -4.32
C ALA A 128 16.90 -4.22 -3.83
N LEU A 129 16.39 -4.41 -2.62
CA LEU A 129 16.08 -5.74 -2.08
C LEU A 129 14.60 -6.05 -2.15
N THR A 130 13.74 -5.05 -2.03
CA THR A 130 12.29 -5.23 -2.01
C THR A 130 11.71 -5.20 -3.42
N GLY A 131 10.85 -6.17 -3.73
CA GLY A 131 10.10 -6.22 -4.99
C GLY A 131 8.88 -5.31 -4.97
N VAL A 132 8.05 -5.43 -3.94
CA VAL A 132 6.81 -4.65 -3.76
C VAL A 132 6.75 -4.06 -2.37
N SER A 133 6.35 -2.80 -2.25
CA SER A 133 6.08 -2.12 -0.98
C SER A 133 4.85 -1.21 -1.07
N PHE A 134 4.44 -0.69 0.07
CA PHE A 134 3.34 0.25 0.21
C PHE A 134 3.89 1.54 0.82
N GLY A 135 3.74 2.65 0.12
CA GLY A 135 4.32 3.93 0.55
C GLY A 135 3.75 5.12 -0.19
N TRP A 136 4.28 6.30 0.13
CA TRP A 136 3.84 7.56 -0.46
C TRP A 136 4.22 7.70 -1.93
N SER A 137 5.46 7.34 -2.25
CA SER A 137 5.98 7.33 -3.61
C SER A 137 7.21 6.42 -3.69
N ASN A 138 7.55 5.98 -4.91
CA ASN A 138 8.76 5.22 -5.19
C ASN A 138 10.03 5.93 -4.68
N TYR A 139 10.15 7.24 -4.84
CA TYR A 139 11.31 7.99 -4.33
C TYR A 139 11.35 8.09 -2.80
N ALA A 140 10.18 8.18 -2.14
CA ALA A 140 10.12 8.19 -0.68
C ALA A 140 10.50 6.83 -0.06
N GLU A 141 10.16 5.73 -0.75
CA GLU A 141 10.45 4.37 -0.28
C GLU A 141 11.89 3.92 -0.63
N TYR A 142 12.37 4.23 -1.84
CA TYR A 142 13.61 3.67 -2.38
C TYR A 142 14.72 4.70 -2.58
N GLY A 143 14.44 5.99 -2.35
CA GLY A 143 15.37 7.09 -2.59
C GLY A 143 15.56 7.44 -4.06
N ASN A 144 16.27 8.54 -4.30
CA ASN A 144 16.46 9.07 -5.66
C ASN A 144 17.30 8.15 -6.58
N ALA A 145 18.15 7.32 -6.00
CA ALA A 145 19.01 6.43 -6.80
C ALA A 145 18.27 5.22 -7.39
N LEU A 146 17.18 4.79 -6.73
CA LEU A 146 16.46 3.57 -7.10
C LEU A 146 15.01 3.82 -7.48
N GLY A 147 14.46 4.98 -7.17
CA GLY A 147 13.04 5.28 -7.39
C GLY A 147 12.61 5.06 -8.85
N ASP A 148 13.44 5.38 -9.84
CA ASP A 148 13.15 5.18 -11.26
C ASP A 148 13.03 3.69 -11.67
N GLN A 149 13.50 2.76 -10.84
CA GLN A 149 13.37 1.32 -11.08
C GLN A 149 12.01 0.76 -10.67
N TYR A 150 11.18 1.57 -10.01
CA TYR A 150 9.88 1.18 -9.50
C TYR A 150 8.75 1.92 -10.19
N VAL A 151 7.69 1.22 -10.44
CA VAL A 151 6.45 1.77 -11.00
C VAL A 151 5.29 1.54 -10.05
N THR A 152 4.29 2.40 -10.11
CA THR A 152 3.07 2.24 -9.31
C THR A 152 2.27 1.06 -9.84
N LEU A 153 1.92 0.15 -8.93
CA LEU A 153 1.00 -0.94 -9.23
C LEU A 153 -0.43 -0.38 -9.35
N PRO A 154 -1.16 -0.66 -10.42
CA PRO A 154 -2.56 -0.27 -10.51
C PRO A 154 -3.41 -1.03 -9.48
N PRO A 155 -4.62 -0.56 -9.16
CA PRO A 155 -5.55 -1.31 -8.31
C PRO A 155 -5.78 -2.71 -8.89
N LEU A 156 -5.61 -3.72 -8.05
CA LEU A 156 -5.75 -5.11 -8.45
C LEU A 156 -7.20 -5.58 -8.34
N LYS A 157 -7.57 -6.50 -9.19
CA LYS A 157 -8.74 -7.36 -8.99
C LYS A 157 -8.40 -8.48 -8.01
N LYS A 158 -9.39 -8.99 -7.31
CA LYS A 158 -9.21 -10.20 -6.50
C LYS A 158 -8.83 -11.39 -7.38
N ASP A 159 -9.58 -11.55 -8.47
CA ASP A 159 -9.38 -12.59 -9.49
C ASP A 159 -9.87 -12.11 -10.86
N ALA A 160 -9.70 -12.95 -11.89
CA ALA A 160 -10.08 -12.63 -13.26
C ALA A 160 -11.61 -12.45 -13.44
N SER A 161 -12.43 -12.97 -12.54
CA SER A 161 -13.89 -12.83 -12.59
C SER A 161 -14.39 -11.53 -11.96
N THR A 162 -13.54 -10.84 -11.19
CA THR A 162 -13.87 -9.58 -10.54
C THR A 162 -14.13 -8.49 -11.59
N PRO A 163 -15.33 -7.89 -11.64
CA PRO A 163 -15.63 -6.83 -12.60
C PRO A 163 -14.88 -5.53 -12.25
N ASP A 164 -14.50 -4.76 -13.25
CA ASP A 164 -13.79 -3.48 -13.07
C ASP A 164 -14.58 -2.49 -12.19
N SER A 165 -15.90 -2.52 -12.29
CA SER A 165 -16.80 -1.66 -11.48
C SER A 165 -16.76 -1.95 -9.99
N GLN A 166 -16.30 -3.12 -9.58
CA GLN A 166 -16.14 -3.50 -8.16
C GLN A 166 -14.88 -2.90 -7.56
N VAL A 167 -13.80 -2.81 -8.35
CA VAL A 167 -12.52 -2.29 -7.84
C VAL A 167 -12.63 -0.81 -7.54
N LYS A 168 -12.36 -0.42 -6.29
CA LYS A 168 -12.43 0.98 -5.84
C LYS A 168 -11.02 1.52 -5.61
N TRP A 169 -10.77 2.71 -6.13
CA TRP A 169 -9.50 3.42 -5.96
C TRP A 169 -9.70 4.90 -5.58
N ASP A 170 -10.95 5.34 -5.48
CA ASP A 170 -11.30 6.71 -5.15
C ASP A 170 -11.45 6.89 -3.64
N TYR A 171 -10.55 7.64 -3.06
CA TYR A 171 -10.55 8.02 -1.64
C TYR A 171 -11.35 9.31 -1.37
N SER A 172 -12.04 9.87 -2.35
CA SER A 172 -12.82 11.09 -2.20
C SER A 172 -14.00 10.93 -1.24
N GLN A 173 -14.44 9.69 -0.99
CA GLN A 173 -15.50 9.37 -0.04
C GLN A 173 -15.05 9.36 1.43
N ASP A 174 -13.78 9.55 1.71
CA ASP A 174 -13.31 9.82 3.06
C ASP A 174 -13.72 11.25 3.46
N ALA A 175 -14.97 11.39 3.91
CA ALA A 175 -15.56 12.69 4.26
C ALA A 175 -14.76 13.43 5.33
N CYS A 176 -14.04 12.72 6.19
CA CYS A 176 -13.15 13.33 7.19
C CYS A 176 -11.98 14.06 6.56
N ARG A 177 -11.55 13.66 5.38
CA ARG A 177 -10.43 14.26 4.67
C ARG A 177 -10.67 15.72 4.25
N TRP A 178 -11.89 16.04 3.84
CA TRP A 178 -12.23 17.38 3.37
C TRP A 178 -12.64 18.33 4.49
N ALA A 179 -13.23 17.81 5.55
CA ALA A 179 -13.71 18.61 6.65
C ALA A 179 -12.60 19.10 7.60
N TYR A 180 -11.47 18.39 7.69
CA TYR A 180 -10.41 18.66 8.67
C TYR A 180 -9.01 18.43 8.11
N SER A 181 -8.72 19.01 6.95
CA SER A 181 -7.33 19.04 6.49
C SER A 181 -6.53 19.96 7.41
N GLY A 182 -5.75 19.40 8.30
CA GLY A 182 -4.80 20.15 9.13
C GLY A 182 -3.68 20.83 8.33
N SER A 183 -3.67 20.63 7.01
CA SER A 183 -2.73 21.24 6.06
C SER A 183 -3.34 22.44 5.31
N GLY A 184 -4.52 22.87 5.69
CA GLY A 184 -5.17 24.03 5.09
C GLY A 184 -4.48 25.34 5.48
N LEU A 185 -4.54 26.34 4.60
CA LEU A 185 -4.17 27.70 4.93
C LEU A 185 -5.10 28.25 6.00
N THR A 186 -4.55 28.65 7.15
CA THR A 186 -5.32 29.30 8.21
C THR A 186 -5.02 30.79 8.24
N VAL A 187 -6.06 31.59 8.29
CA VAL A 187 -5.96 33.04 8.43
C VAL A 187 -6.12 33.41 9.92
N ASN A 188 -5.19 34.19 10.45
CA ASN A 188 -5.35 34.75 11.81
C ASN A 188 -6.54 35.72 11.82
N PRO A 189 -7.61 35.48 12.60
CA PRO A 189 -8.79 36.33 12.61
C PRO A 189 -8.50 37.76 13.14
N ASN A 190 -7.34 37.98 13.76
CA ASN A 190 -6.89 39.28 14.25
C ASN A 190 -5.83 39.92 13.33
N ALA A 191 -5.60 39.42 12.14
CA ALA A 191 -4.67 40.04 11.21
C ALA A 191 -5.20 41.38 10.72
N ALA A 192 -4.33 42.41 10.67
CA ALA A 192 -4.71 43.78 10.34
C ALA A 192 -5.18 43.93 8.87
N ASN A 193 -4.77 43.04 7.97
CA ASN A 193 -5.07 43.12 6.53
C ASN A 193 -5.66 41.77 6.05
N GLN A 194 -6.79 41.38 6.62
CA GLN A 194 -7.44 40.12 6.24
C GLN A 194 -7.82 40.07 4.76
N ASP A 195 -8.27 41.22 4.20
CA ASP A 195 -8.67 41.33 2.79
C ASP A 195 -7.53 41.12 1.78
N ALA A 196 -6.27 41.17 2.23
CA ALA A 196 -5.11 40.93 1.40
C ALA A 196 -4.71 39.44 1.32
N ILE A 197 -5.43 38.58 2.03
CA ILE A 197 -5.13 37.14 2.12
C ILE A 197 -6.07 36.31 1.21
N TYR A 198 -7.16 36.92 0.70
CA TYR A 198 -8.14 36.29 -0.18
C TYR A 198 -7.87 36.57 -1.66
#